data_4aaa068760bc22c262f5246b29865607
#
_entry.id   4aaa068760bc22c262f5246b29865607
#
_cell.length_a   1.000
_cell.length_b   1.000
_cell.length_c   1.000
_cell.angle_alpha   90.00
_cell.angle_beta   90.00
_cell.angle_gamma   90.00
#
_symmetry.space_group_name_H-M   'P 1'
#
loop_
_entity.id
_entity.type
_entity.pdbx_description
1 polymer ?
#
loop_
_entity_poly.entity_id
_entity_poly.type
_entity_poly.pdbx_seq_one_letter_code
_entity_poly.pdbx_strand_id
1 'polypeptide(L)'
;MSISLKSQLAPKGLQFNPSDFNISDKYATILSVISYPRYISPGYLSTLTSMSGIKIVIKHIPVPFSTMSKMINKQVADLREKYRQEHDQTAKERIRQDAESLESFVSMLASSQSRIFDFQMHIMINADTKEELELKKVNVKNYLDAMELRAVSLRFEQEKVLKSILPIFPSQDIEERIGTPIPSPTIAAM
;
A
#
# COMPACT_ATOMS: atom_id res chain seq x y z
N MET A 1 -18.91 -38.23 -19.88
CA MET A 1 -18.49 -37.78 -18.53
C MET A 1 -18.84 -36.32 -18.42
N SER A 2 -19.83 -35.94 -17.61
CA SER A 2 -20.20 -34.54 -17.40
C SER A 2 -19.20 -33.93 -16.42
N ILE A 3 -18.33 -33.05 -16.90
CA ILE A 3 -17.44 -32.27 -16.05
C ILE A 3 -18.32 -31.32 -15.25
N SER A 4 -18.27 -31.41 -13.95
CA SER A 4 -19.03 -30.54 -13.04
C SER A 4 -18.68 -29.07 -13.33
N LEU A 5 -19.67 -28.18 -13.39
CA LEU A 5 -19.47 -26.73 -13.55
C LEU A 5 -18.51 -26.19 -12.47
N LYS A 6 -18.55 -26.78 -11.28
CA LYS A 6 -17.66 -26.44 -10.16
C LYS A 6 -16.18 -26.72 -10.45
N SER A 7 -15.87 -27.80 -11.20
CA SER A 7 -14.48 -28.11 -11.60
C SER A 7 -13.99 -27.28 -12.78
N GLN A 8 -14.89 -26.64 -13.53
CA GLN A 8 -14.54 -25.70 -14.59
C GLN A 8 -14.28 -24.28 -14.06
N LEU A 9 -14.92 -23.91 -12.96
CA LEU A 9 -14.81 -22.59 -12.34
C LEU A 9 -13.72 -22.52 -11.26
N ALA A 10 -13.35 -23.65 -10.66
CA ALA A 10 -12.28 -23.68 -9.66
C ALA A 10 -10.91 -23.62 -10.35
N PRO A 11 -9.98 -22.76 -9.87
CA PRO A 11 -8.62 -22.75 -10.37
C PRO A 11 -7.98 -24.13 -10.21
N LYS A 12 -7.32 -24.64 -11.25
CA LYS A 12 -6.69 -25.98 -11.28
C LYS A 12 -5.52 -26.14 -10.30
N GLY A 13 -5.10 -25.07 -9.68
CA GLY A 13 -4.07 -25.04 -8.64
C GLY A 13 -3.69 -23.62 -8.28
N LEU A 14 -3.25 -23.44 -7.05
CA LEU A 14 -2.66 -22.21 -6.55
C LEU A 14 -1.34 -22.62 -5.90
N GLN A 15 -0.22 -22.13 -6.44
CA GLN A 15 1.12 -22.41 -5.93
C GLN A 15 1.85 -21.12 -5.67
N PHE A 16 2.32 -20.93 -4.43
CA PHE A 16 3.08 -19.75 -4.03
C PHE A 16 4.59 -20.00 -4.10
N ASN A 17 5.30 -19.06 -4.67
CA ASN A 17 6.74 -18.93 -4.68
C ASN A 17 7.17 -17.73 -3.80
N PRO A 18 8.45 -17.51 -3.55
CA PRO A 18 8.89 -16.41 -2.70
C PRO A 18 8.43 -15.01 -3.12
N SER A 19 8.30 -14.73 -4.42
CA SER A 19 7.96 -13.38 -4.96
C SER A 19 6.80 -13.35 -5.95
N ASP A 20 6.28 -14.52 -6.31
CA ASP A 20 5.20 -14.70 -7.28
C ASP A 20 4.34 -15.90 -6.90
N PHE A 21 3.29 -16.16 -7.65
CA PHE A 21 2.44 -17.35 -7.49
C PHE A 21 1.77 -17.69 -8.83
N ASN A 22 1.35 -18.96 -8.94
CA ASN A 22 0.64 -19.44 -10.09
C ASN A 22 -0.84 -19.63 -9.75
N ILE A 23 -1.71 -19.19 -10.65
CA ILE A 23 -3.14 -19.47 -10.60
C ILE A 23 -3.48 -20.24 -11.89
N SER A 24 -3.71 -21.53 -11.79
CA SER A 24 -3.87 -22.42 -12.94
C SER A 24 -2.62 -22.34 -13.83
N ASP A 25 -2.79 -21.90 -15.07
CA ASP A 25 -1.74 -21.82 -16.09
C ASP A 25 -1.11 -20.40 -16.18
N LYS A 26 -1.47 -19.48 -15.28
CA LYS A 26 -0.97 -18.08 -15.30
C LYS A 26 -0.06 -17.79 -14.14
N TYR A 27 0.92 -16.95 -14.39
CA TYR A 27 1.83 -16.39 -13.38
C TYR A 27 1.28 -15.07 -12.87
N ALA A 28 1.44 -14.83 -11.57
CA ALA A 28 0.99 -13.59 -10.95
C ALA A 28 1.93 -13.13 -9.83
N THR A 29 1.98 -11.83 -9.59
CA THR A 29 2.63 -11.23 -8.43
C THR A 29 1.81 -10.06 -7.94
N ILE A 30 1.93 -9.75 -6.65
CA ILE A 30 1.30 -8.57 -6.06
C ILE A 30 2.39 -7.64 -5.54
N LEU A 31 2.36 -6.39 -6.00
CA LEU A 31 3.14 -5.30 -5.47
C LEU A 31 2.28 -4.53 -4.48
N SER A 32 2.82 -4.26 -3.30
CA SER A 32 2.18 -3.40 -2.30
C SER A 32 2.89 -2.04 -2.28
N VAL A 33 2.12 -0.97 -2.38
CA VAL A 33 2.66 0.39 -2.30
C VAL A 33 2.91 0.73 -0.84
N ILE A 34 4.15 1.12 -0.53
CA ILE A 34 4.61 1.41 0.84
C ILE A 34 4.99 2.87 1.07
N SER A 35 5.02 3.67 0.01
CA SER A 35 5.30 5.11 0.11
C SER A 35 4.55 5.86 -0.98
N TYR A 36 3.99 7.00 -0.61
CA TYR A 36 3.20 7.86 -1.48
C TYR A 36 3.86 9.24 -1.58
N PRO A 37 3.79 9.93 -2.73
CA PRO A 37 4.27 11.28 -2.87
C PRO A 37 3.42 12.26 -2.04
N ARG A 38 3.96 13.44 -1.77
CA ARG A 38 3.22 14.50 -1.06
C ARG A 38 2.03 15.04 -1.86
N TYR A 39 2.15 15.00 -3.18
CA TYR A 39 1.11 15.47 -4.11
C TYR A 39 0.86 14.41 -5.17
N ILE A 40 -0.39 14.08 -5.36
CA ILE A 40 -0.82 13.10 -6.37
C ILE A 40 -1.66 13.87 -7.40
N SER A 41 -1.28 13.73 -8.67
CA SER A 41 -2.05 14.34 -9.77
C SER A 41 -3.34 13.53 -10.01
N PRO A 42 -4.47 14.18 -10.30
CA PRO A 42 -5.69 13.48 -10.70
C PRO A 42 -5.42 12.55 -11.89
N GLY A 43 -5.99 11.34 -11.83
CA GLY A 43 -5.84 10.36 -12.91
C GLY A 43 -4.49 9.61 -12.92
N TYR A 44 -3.69 9.70 -11.87
CA TYR A 44 -2.37 9.03 -11.77
C TYR A 44 -2.43 7.50 -11.98
N LEU A 45 -3.58 6.88 -11.74
CA LEU A 45 -3.79 5.44 -11.96
C LEU A 45 -4.25 5.10 -13.38
N SER A 46 -4.60 6.09 -14.21
CA SER A 46 -5.19 5.86 -15.52
C SER A 46 -4.30 5.03 -16.44
N THR A 47 -3.01 5.29 -16.45
CA THR A 47 -2.04 4.51 -17.24
C THR A 47 -1.91 3.07 -16.72
N LEU A 48 -1.87 2.87 -15.40
CA LEU A 48 -1.79 1.53 -14.82
C LEU A 48 -3.05 0.71 -15.11
N THR A 49 -4.23 1.31 -15.02
CA THR A 49 -5.49 0.63 -15.30
C THR A 49 -5.68 0.27 -16.77
N SER A 50 -4.99 0.97 -17.68
CA SER A 50 -5.01 0.66 -19.12
C SER A 50 -4.06 -0.48 -19.51
N MET A 51 -3.11 -0.87 -18.64
CA MET A 51 -2.16 -1.94 -18.92
C MET A 51 -2.84 -3.31 -18.81
N SER A 52 -2.64 -4.16 -19.83
CA SER A 52 -3.18 -5.52 -19.83
C SER A 52 -2.60 -6.38 -18.71
N GLY A 53 -3.47 -7.11 -18.01
CA GLY A 53 -3.10 -8.01 -16.94
C GLY A 53 -2.81 -7.31 -15.59
N ILE A 54 -3.09 -6.02 -15.48
CA ILE A 54 -2.96 -5.26 -14.23
C ILE A 54 -4.33 -5.15 -13.54
N LYS A 55 -4.35 -5.38 -12.23
CA LYS A 55 -5.49 -5.12 -11.35
C LYS A 55 -5.02 -4.30 -10.16
N ILE A 56 -5.75 -3.24 -9.85
CA ILE A 56 -5.45 -2.39 -8.71
C ILE A 56 -6.54 -2.60 -7.67
N VAL A 57 -6.12 -2.87 -6.45
CA VAL A 57 -7.01 -2.98 -5.29
C VAL A 57 -6.62 -1.89 -4.30
N ILE A 58 -7.56 -1.04 -3.97
CA ILE A 58 -7.40 0.02 -2.98
C ILE A 58 -8.30 -0.31 -1.80
N LYS A 59 -7.72 -0.30 -0.60
CA LYS A 59 -8.42 -0.52 0.66
C LYS A 59 -8.39 0.76 1.48
N HIS A 60 -9.52 1.12 2.03
CA HIS A 60 -9.67 2.23 2.96
C HIS A 60 -10.24 1.69 4.25
N ILE A 61 -9.41 1.60 5.29
CA ILE A 61 -9.81 1.08 6.60
C ILE A 61 -9.94 2.27 7.54
N PRO A 62 -11.13 2.56 8.10
CA PRO A 62 -11.28 3.68 9.00
C PRO A 62 -10.48 3.45 10.28
N VAL A 63 -9.66 4.43 10.66
CA VAL A 63 -8.85 4.40 11.88
C VAL A 63 -9.50 5.29 12.94
N PRO A 64 -9.77 4.79 14.16
CA PRO A 64 -10.26 5.62 15.24
C PRO A 64 -9.28 6.75 15.57
N PHE A 65 -9.80 7.97 15.74
CA PHE A 65 -8.97 9.14 16.06
C PHE A 65 -8.10 8.92 17.31
N SER A 66 -8.65 8.25 18.34
CA SER A 66 -7.90 7.94 19.57
C SER A 66 -6.67 7.07 19.32
N THR A 67 -6.76 6.12 18.39
CA THR A 67 -5.62 5.26 18.00
C THR A 67 -4.58 6.08 17.25
N MET A 68 -5.01 6.87 16.28
CA MET A 68 -4.12 7.73 15.50
C MET A 68 -3.41 8.77 16.36
N SER A 69 -4.15 9.45 17.23
CA SER A 69 -3.58 10.44 18.17
C SER A 69 -2.50 9.84 19.06
N LYS A 70 -2.72 8.62 19.57
CA LYS A 70 -1.69 7.91 20.35
C LYS A 70 -0.44 7.61 19.54
N MET A 71 -0.60 7.15 18.30
CA MET A 71 0.53 6.85 17.42
C MET A 71 1.34 8.10 17.09
N ILE A 72 0.67 9.20 16.74
CA ILE A 72 1.35 10.46 16.41
C ILE A 72 2.03 11.04 17.65
N ASN A 73 1.37 11.04 18.79
CA ASN A 73 1.98 11.52 20.04
C ASN A 73 3.24 10.74 20.41
N LYS A 74 3.26 9.43 20.16
CA LYS A 74 4.47 8.63 20.33
C LYS A 74 5.56 9.05 19.34
N GLN A 75 5.24 9.22 18.07
CA GLN A 75 6.21 9.68 17.06
C GLN A 75 6.78 11.06 17.40
N VAL A 76 5.93 12.00 17.86
CA VAL A 76 6.39 13.33 18.32
C VAL A 76 7.33 13.19 19.52
N ALA A 77 7.03 12.32 20.47
CA ALA A 77 7.92 12.07 21.60
C ALA A 77 9.28 11.50 21.16
N ASP A 78 9.28 10.54 20.22
CA ASP A 78 10.49 9.95 19.65
C ASP A 78 11.32 11.01 18.87
N LEU A 79 10.66 11.90 18.11
CA LEU A 79 11.34 13.00 17.42
C LEU A 79 11.93 14.02 18.41
N ARG A 80 11.22 14.37 19.47
CA ARG A 80 11.73 15.26 20.51
C ARG A 80 12.95 14.66 21.21
N GLU A 81 12.97 13.35 21.44
CA GLU A 81 14.14 12.67 22.01
C GLU A 81 15.32 12.68 21.03
N LYS A 82 15.10 12.38 19.75
CA LYS A 82 16.12 12.50 18.70
C LYS A 82 16.68 13.92 18.61
N TYR A 83 15.83 14.95 18.71
CA TYR A 83 16.24 16.35 18.70
C TYR A 83 17.23 16.67 19.84
N ARG A 84 17.02 16.10 21.03
CA ARG A 84 17.94 16.31 22.17
C ARG A 84 19.31 15.65 21.95
N GLN A 85 19.34 14.51 21.27
CA GLN A 85 20.56 13.72 21.04
C GLN A 85 21.33 14.18 19.81
N GLU A 86 20.68 14.90 18.89
CA GLU A 86 21.31 15.38 17.66
C GLU A 86 22.26 16.55 17.93
N HIS A 87 23.39 16.58 17.23
CA HIS A 87 24.39 17.64 17.36
C HIS A 87 24.45 18.57 16.14
N ASP A 88 24.01 18.09 14.97
CA ASP A 88 23.94 18.88 13.75
C ASP A 88 22.74 19.83 13.77
N GLN A 89 22.98 21.12 13.60
CA GLN A 89 21.94 22.15 13.61
C GLN A 89 20.94 21.99 12.45
N THR A 90 21.39 21.55 11.28
CA THR A 90 20.54 21.34 10.11
C THR A 90 19.61 20.13 10.32
N ALA A 91 20.15 19.06 10.91
CA ALA A 91 19.39 17.88 11.29
C ALA A 91 18.37 18.21 12.40
N LYS A 92 18.76 18.97 13.40
CA LYS A 92 17.85 19.47 14.46
C LYS A 92 16.67 20.22 13.89
N GLU A 93 16.93 21.15 12.98
CA GLU A 93 15.87 21.97 12.39
C GLU A 93 14.86 21.10 11.61
N ARG A 94 15.33 20.10 10.86
CA ARG A 94 14.45 19.13 10.18
C ARG A 94 13.59 18.35 11.16
N ILE A 95 14.19 17.82 12.23
CA ILE A 95 13.47 17.06 13.26
C ILE A 95 12.41 17.93 13.94
N ARG A 96 12.72 19.21 14.19
CA ARG A 96 11.77 20.17 14.77
C ARG A 96 10.58 20.40 13.83
N GLN A 97 10.84 20.64 12.54
CA GLN A 97 9.81 20.85 11.54
C GLN A 97 8.92 19.63 11.34
N ASP A 98 9.49 18.42 11.39
CA ASP A 98 8.74 17.18 11.33
C ASP A 98 7.80 17.02 12.54
N ALA A 99 8.28 17.32 13.75
CA ALA A 99 7.47 17.25 14.96
C ALA A 99 6.33 18.29 14.95
N GLU A 100 6.60 19.54 14.57
CA GLU A 100 5.59 20.61 14.43
C GLU A 100 4.53 20.26 13.36
N SER A 101 4.95 19.66 12.27
CA SER A 101 4.05 19.21 11.20
C SER A 101 3.08 18.13 11.70
N LEU A 102 3.56 17.17 12.49
CA LEU A 102 2.73 16.14 13.09
C LEU A 102 1.74 16.70 14.11
N GLU A 103 2.16 17.64 14.95
CA GLU A 103 1.30 18.31 15.94
C GLU A 103 0.21 19.14 15.25
N SER A 104 0.57 19.88 14.21
CA SER A 104 -0.36 20.64 13.38
C SER A 104 -1.38 19.72 12.70
N PHE A 105 -0.94 18.57 12.23
CA PHE A 105 -1.81 17.56 11.63
C PHE A 105 -2.83 17.02 12.62
N VAL A 106 -2.43 16.68 13.86
CA VAL A 106 -3.36 16.26 14.92
C VAL A 106 -4.37 17.36 15.24
N SER A 107 -3.91 18.62 15.36
CA SER A 107 -4.78 19.76 15.64
C SER A 107 -5.80 20.00 14.52
N MET A 108 -5.38 19.90 13.27
CA MET A 108 -6.25 19.97 12.11
C MET A 108 -7.31 18.86 12.11
N LEU A 109 -6.91 17.63 12.42
CA LEU A 109 -7.84 16.50 12.50
C LEU A 109 -8.84 16.63 13.66
N ALA A 110 -8.40 17.16 14.78
CA ALA A 110 -9.28 17.40 15.94
C ALA A 110 -10.31 18.50 15.67
N SER A 111 -9.94 19.53 14.90
CA SER A 111 -10.81 20.67 14.57
C SER A 111 -11.70 20.40 13.35
N SER A 112 -11.25 19.54 12.41
CA SER A 112 -12.03 19.15 11.26
C SER A 112 -12.81 17.86 11.57
N GLN A 113 -14.02 17.71 11.06
CA GLN A 113 -14.76 16.45 11.12
C GLN A 113 -14.16 15.37 10.18
N SER A 114 -12.89 15.52 9.82
CA SER A 114 -12.19 14.63 8.90
C SER A 114 -11.91 13.30 9.56
N ARG A 115 -12.21 12.21 8.85
CA ARG A 115 -11.86 10.86 9.26
C ARG A 115 -10.51 10.49 8.68
N ILE A 116 -9.78 9.66 9.41
CA ILE A 116 -8.52 9.07 8.93
C ILE A 116 -8.81 7.65 8.47
N PHE A 117 -8.20 7.32 7.36
CA PHE A 117 -8.23 5.97 6.84
C PHE A 117 -6.81 5.44 6.73
N ASP A 118 -6.63 4.20 7.08
CA ASP A 118 -5.47 3.42 6.68
C ASP A 118 -5.64 3.08 5.20
N PHE A 119 -4.84 3.71 4.36
CA PHE A 119 -4.89 3.58 2.91
C PHE A 119 -3.85 2.58 2.45
N GLN A 120 -4.30 1.59 1.70
CA GLN A 120 -3.46 0.54 1.14
C GLN A 120 -3.75 0.38 -0.34
N MET A 121 -2.71 0.34 -1.15
CA MET A 121 -2.82 0.07 -2.58
C MET A 121 -1.98 -1.16 -2.95
N HIS A 122 -2.63 -2.10 -3.58
CA HIS A 122 -2.03 -3.33 -4.09
C HIS A 122 -2.22 -3.42 -5.59
N ILE A 123 -1.17 -3.79 -6.29
CA ILE A 123 -1.16 -3.94 -7.75
C ILE A 123 -0.87 -5.39 -8.08
N MET A 124 -1.86 -6.12 -8.54
CA MET A 124 -1.73 -7.49 -8.99
C MET A 124 -1.40 -7.47 -10.48
N ILE A 125 -0.34 -8.17 -10.84
CA ILE A 125 0.17 -8.30 -12.21
C ILE A 125 0.01 -9.76 -12.62
N ASN A 126 -0.62 -10.00 -13.77
CA ASN A 126 -0.82 -11.33 -14.34
C ASN A 126 -0.14 -11.43 -15.70
N ALA A 127 0.41 -12.60 -16.00
CA ALA A 127 1.05 -12.91 -17.26
C ALA A 127 0.87 -14.39 -17.62
N ASP A 128 1.03 -14.72 -18.90
CA ASP A 128 0.95 -16.10 -19.38
C ASP A 128 2.28 -16.85 -19.21
N THR A 129 3.41 -16.12 -19.16
CA THR A 129 4.74 -16.69 -18.89
C THR A 129 5.44 -15.95 -17.76
N LYS A 130 6.46 -16.58 -17.21
CA LYS A 130 7.26 -15.99 -16.13
C LYS A 130 8.12 -14.81 -16.62
N GLU A 131 8.63 -14.91 -17.83
CA GLU A 131 9.41 -13.87 -18.50
C GLU A 131 8.55 -12.62 -18.73
N GLU A 132 7.32 -12.81 -19.19
CA GLU A 132 6.34 -11.73 -19.37
C GLU A 132 5.99 -11.09 -18.01
N LEU A 133 5.82 -11.90 -16.96
CA LEU A 133 5.54 -11.40 -15.63
C LEU A 133 6.66 -10.48 -15.13
N GLU A 134 7.92 -10.89 -15.26
CA GLU A 134 9.07 -10.08 -14.84
C GLU A 134 9.19 -8.78 -15.67
N LEU A 135 8.94 -8.84 -16.97
CA LEU A 135 8.93 -7.65 -17.82
C LEU A 135 7.82 -6.66 -17.38
N LYS A 136 6.59 -7.15 -17.21
CA LYS A 136 5.47 -6.33 -16.73
C LYS A 136 5.76 -5.72 -15.34
N LYS A 137 6.34 -6.50 -14.45
CA LYS A 137 6.71 -6.05 -13.10
C LYS A 137 7.74 -4.92 -13.13
N VAL A 138 8.75 -5.00 -14.00
CA VAL A 138 9.73 -3.92 -14.20
C VAL A 138 9.03 -2.68 -14.75
N ASN A 139 8.20 -2.80 -15.77
CA ASN A 139 7.49 -1.68 -16.37
C ASN A 139 6.56 -0.96 -15.35
N VAL A 140 5.83 -1.74 -14.56
CA VAL A 140 4.95 -1.19 -13.50
C VAL A 140 5.78 -0.48 -12.44
N LYS A 141 6.91 -1.06 -12.00
CA LYS A 141 7.78 -0.40 -11.03
C LYS A 141 8.36 0.90 -11.56
N ASN A 142 8.89 0.91 -12.78
CA ASN A 142 9.43 2.12 -13.40
C ASN A 142 8.36 3.23 -13.51
N TYR A 143 7.13 2.85 -13.84
CA TYR A 143 6.02 3.81 -13.86
C TYR A 143 5.71 4.36 -12.46
N LEU A 144 5.65 3.49 -11.45
CA LEU A 144 5.40 3.91 -10.07
C LEU A 144 6.53 4.80 -9.53
N ASP A 145 7.78 4.44 -9.80
CA ASP A 145 8.95 5.24 -9.40
C ASP A 145 8.94 6.63 -10.06
N ALA A 146 8.52 6.73 -11.34
CA ALA A 146 8.33 8.02 -12.03
C ALA A 146 7.23 8.89 -11.38
N MET A 147 6.28 8.27 -10.69
CA MET A 147 5.21 8.93 -9.93
C MET A 147 5.56 9.10 -8.44
N GLU A 148 6.81 8.86 -8.05
CA GLU A 148 7.28 8.87 -6.65
C GLU A 148 6.53 7.89 -5.74
N LEU A 149 5.91 6.85 -6.31
CA LEU A 149 5.25 5.77 -5.60
C LEU A 149 6.22 4.61 -5.42
N ARG A 150 6.51 4.23 -4.20
CA ARG A 150 7.37 3.07 -3.94
C ARG A 150 6.54 1.82 -3.69
N ALA A 151 6.71 0.80 -4.54
CA ALA A 151 6.04 -0.48 -4.39
C ALA A 151 7.04 -1.63 -4.24
N VAL A 152 6.69 -2.59 -3.40
CA VAL A 152 7.51 -3.77 -3.10
C VAL A 152 6.71 -5.05 -3.29
N SER A 153 7.38 -6.11 -3.73
CA SER A 153 6.85 -7.47 -3.64
C SER A 153 7.25 -8.04 -2.28
N LEU A 154 6.28 -8.33 -1.43
CA LEU A 154 6.53 -8.93 -0.12
C LEU A 154 6.92 -10.40 -0.32
N ARG A 155 8.21 -10.69 -0.12
CA ARG A 155 8.75 -12.04 -0.30
C ARG A 155 8.22 -12.97 0.77
N PHE A 156 7.86 -14.19 0.36
CA PHE A 156 7.25 -15.24 1.20
C PHE A 156 5.88 -14.88 1.81
N GLU A 157 5.29 -13.74 1.43
CA GLU A 157 4.01 -13.27 1.95
C GLU A 157 2.95 -13.08 0.85
N GLN A 158 3.22 -13.51 -0.38
CA GLN A 158 2.29 -13.34 -1.51
C GLN A 158 0.91 -13.99 -1.23
N GLU A 159 0.88 -15.11 -0.52
CA GLU A 159 -0.37 -15.75 -0.09
C GLU A 159 -1.17 -14.85 0.87
N LYS A 160 -0.50 -14.27 1.86
CA LYS A 160 -1.15 -13.38 2.83
C LYS A 160 -1.67 -12.12 2.13
N VAL A 161 -0.85 -11.53 1.24
CA VAL A 161 -1.26 -10.36 0.45
C VAL A 161 -2.46 -10.70 -0.44
N LEU A 162 -2.44 -11.84 -1.14
CA LEU A 162 -3.58 -12.27 -1.94
C LEU A 162 -4.84 -12.42 -1.08
N LYS A 163 -4.75 -13.04 0.08
CA LYS A 163 -5.88 -13.16 1.02
C LYS A 163 -6.38 -11.80 1.50
N SER A 164 -5.46 -10.84 1.75
CA SER A 164 -5.84 -9.51 2.23
C SER A 164 -6.58 -8.67 1.19
N ILE A 165 -6.28 -8.85 -0.11
CA ILE A 165 -6.97 -8.13 -1.18
C ILE A 165 -8.30 -8.77 -1.60
N LEU A 166 -8.55 -10.01 -1.18
CA LEU A 166 -9.84 -10.66 -1.40
C LEU A 166 -10.82 -10.21 -0.31
N PRO A 167 -12.07 -9.85 -0.66
CA PRO A 167 -13.06 -9.35 0.31
C PRO A 167 -13.48 -10.40 1.35
N ILE A 168 -12.99 -11.63 1.22
CA ILE A 168 -13.41 -12.79 2.00
C ILE A 168 -12.49 -13.05 3.23
N PHE A 169 -11.22 -12.62 3.15
CA PHE A 169 -10.21 -12.94 4.18
C PHE A 169 -9.32 -11.73 4.49
N PRO A 170 -9.77 -10.77 5.31
CA PRO A 170 -8.88 -9.70 5.75
C PRO A 170 -7.74 -10.29 6.61
N SER A 171 -6.49 -10.01 6.22
CA SER A 171 -5.31 -10.39 7.01
C SER A 171 -4.79 -9.16 7.76
N GLN A 172 -5.07 -9.07 9.04
CA GLN A 172 -4.66 -7.94 9.90
C GLN A 172 -3.14 -7.76 9.95
N ASP A 173 -2.36 -8.84 9.95
CA ASP A 173 -0.88 -8.79 10.07
C ASP A 173 -0.19 -8.02 8.93
N ILE A 174 -0.78 -8.00 7.73
CA ILE A 174 -0.24 -7.25 6.59
C ILE A 174 -0.76 -5.83 6.60
N GLU A 175 -2.02 -5.63 6.98
CA GLU A 175 -2.67 -4.33 7.02
C GLU A 175 -1.92 -3.35 7.92
N GLU A 176 -1.44 -3.80 9.08
CA GLU A 176 -0.68 -2.96 10.02
C GLU A 176 0.71 -2.53 9.49
N ARG A 177 1.32 -3.28 8.56
CA ARG A 177 2.69 -3.04 8.08
C ARG A 177 2.79 -2.18 6.83
N ILE A 178 1.75 -2.10 6.03
CA ILE A 178 1.77 -1.44 4.71
C ILE A 178 0.78 -0.30 4.58
N GLY A 179 -0.07 -0.09 5.58
CA GLY A 179 -1.03 0.99 5.59
C GLY A 179 -0.39 2.37 5.79
N THR A 180 -0.91 3.35 5.09
CA THR A 180 -0.53 4.76 5.24
C THR A 180 -1.73 5.56 5.70
N PRO A 181 -1.67 6.25 6.84
CA PRO A 181 -2.78 7.05 7.32
C PRO A 181 -3.01 8.28 6.43
N ILE A 182 -4.18 8.34 5.80
CA ILE A 182 -4.55 9.44 4.91
C ILE A 182 -5.89 10.04 5.36
N PRO A 183 -5.99 11.39 5.46
CA PRO A 183 -7.26 12.04 5.78
C PRO A 183 -8.27 11.95 4.63
N SER A 184 -9.56 11.90 4.98
CA SER A 184 -10.66 11.75 4.01
C SER A 184 -10.66 12.77 2.86
N PRO A 185 -10.33 14.08 3.05
CA PRO A 185 -10.26 15.01 1.93
C PRO A 185 -9.19 14.64 0.90
N THR A 186 -8.05 14.08 1.33
CA THR A 186 -6.98 13.65 0.43
C THR A 186 -7.41 12.45 -0.41
N ILE A 187 -8.14 11.50 0.19
CA ILE A 187 -8.67 10.33 -0.54
C ILE A 187 -9.70 10.77 -1.59
N ALA A 188 -10.54 11.75 -1.26
CA ALA A 188 -11.54 12.26 -2.20
C ALA A 188 -10.93 13.01 -3.40
N ALA A 189 -9.68 13.47 -3.28
CA ALA A 189 -8.94 14.15 -4.35
C ALA A 189 -8.12 13.19 -5.24
N MET A 190 -7.98 11.92 -4.85
CA MET A 190 -7.32 10.86 -5.61
C MET A 190 -8.23 10.24 -6.66
#